data_bff905fe4d67743329fd4e4864c430a3
#
_entry.id   bff905fe4d67743329fd4e4864c430a3
#
_cell.length_a   1.000
_cell.length_b   1.000
_cell.length_c   1.000
_cell.angle_alpha   90.00
_cell.angle_beta   90.00
_cell.angle_gamma   90.00
#
_symmetry.space_group_name_H-M   'P 1'
#
loop_
_entity.id
_entity.type
_entity.pdbx_description
1 polymer ?
#
loop_
_entity_poly.entity_id
_entity_poly.type
_entity_poly.pdbx_seq_one_letter_code
_entity_poly.pdbx_strand_id
1 'polypeptide(L)'
;MQPTDVKNPDYFHKVVDCQWACPAHTPVPEYIRLIAAGRYSDAYMVNWESNVFPGILGRTCDRPCEPACRRSRVEEENNPKPEPVAICRLKRVAADYKDDIRGRLPKKGKSNGKKIACVGAGPASLTVARDLAPLGYQVTIFDQDPRAGGMIWSQIPRFRLPLEVIDEEVGYILDIGVEFKGGVKIDSMKKLMTEGYDALFIGSGAPRGRDLDLPGRKEGAKNIHIGIDWLSSVSFGHTSKIGKRVIVLGGGNTAMDCCRTSKRLGGEDVKVIVRSGFEEMKASPWEKEDAQHEGIPILNYLVPKKFVVESGKLTGMVFEKVKAVHENGRRDLVPTGEPDQHFDCDDVLVAVGQENAFPWIERDAGIAFDKSNMPVVDKVTMQSSAPNVFFGGDAAFGPKNIIWAVAHGHDAAVSIDKLLNGEDIAERPAPGVSLMSQKMGIHEWSYDNEIHADMRYKVPWRDIKITLKNVKAEVELGFDVATAWKEAQRCLNCDVQTVFTDRLCIECDACVDICPMDCITFTGNADEKELRNHLNAPAKNLTQDLYVSGPLKTGRVMVKDEDVCLHCGLCAERCPTGAWDMQKFLLEMTNAGPGCRSHRQKKAA
;
A
#
# COMPACT_ATOMS: atom_id res chain seq x y z
N MET A 1 17.05 9.32 30.76
CA MET A 1 16.37 8.24 29.98
C MET A 1 16.93 6.88 30.35
N GLN A 2 16.16 5.79 30.17
CA GLN A 2 16.70 4.42 30.25
C GLN A 2 17.48 4.10 28.98
N PRO A 3 18.51 3.22 29.05
CA PRO A 3 19.21 2.76 27.88
C PRO A 3 18.23 2.15 26.86
N THR A 4 18.45 2.48 25.58
CA THR A 4 17.60 1.99 24.50
C THR A 4 17.79 0.48 24.31
N ASP A 5 16.68 -0.27 24.32
CA ASP A 5 16.68 -1.67 23.95
C ASP A 5 16.66 -1.81 22.42
N VAL A 6 17.83 -2.04 21.82
CA VAL A 6 17.99 -2.22 20.38
C VAL A 6 17.34 -3.48 19.82
N LYS A 7 16.80 -4.36 20.68
CA LYS A 7 16.02 -5.54 20.26
C LYS A 7 14.52 -5.30 20.33
N ASN A 8 14.10 -4.14 20.82
CA ASN A 8 12.69 -3.78 20.84
C ASN A 8 12.24 -3.37 19.43
N PRO A 9 11.32 -4.12 18.78
CA PRO A 9 10.83 -3.77 17.45
C PRO A 9 10.13 -2.41 17.43
N ASP A 10 9.49 -1.98 18.50
CA ASP A 10 8.79 -0.70 18.58
C ASP A 10 9.76 0.50 18.51
N TYR A 11 11.01 0.33 18.96
CA TYR A 11 12.04 1.35 18.81
C TYR A 11 12.46 1.48 17.35
N PHE A 12 12.80 0.37 16.69
CA PHE A 12 13.31 0.39 15.31
C PHE A 12 12.24 0.56 14.25
N HIS A 13 10.95 0.52 14.59
CA HIS A 13 9.88 0.62 13.60
C HIS A 13 9.93 1.90 12.75
N LYS A 14 10.51 2.99 13.28
CA LYS A 14 10.65 4.26 12.55
C LYS A 14 12.00 4.41 11.85
N VAL A 15 12.88 3.47 12.00
CA VAL A 15 14.26 3.54 11.49
C VAL A 15 14.35 2.97 10.07
N VAL A 16 13.53 2.00 9.71
CA VAL A 16 13.35 1.51 8.34
C VAL A 16 12.04 2.08 7.79
N ASP A 17 12.01 3.39 7.56
CA ASP A 17 10.79 4.15 7.26
C ASP A 17 9.97 3.56 6.12
N CYS A 18 10.61 3.13 5.03
CA CYS A 18 9.92 2.55 3.88
C CYS A 18 9.22 1.21 4.19
N GLN A 19 9.80 0.39 5.08
CA GLN A 19 9.18 -0.86 5.52
C GLN A 19 7.96 -0.57 6.40
N TRP A 20 8.09 0.37 7.34
CA TRP A 20 7.01 0.70 8.28
C TRP A 20 5.90 1.56 7.69
N ALA A 21 6.19 2.37 6.68
CA ALA A 21 5.17 3.07 5.92
C ALA A 21 4.31 2.12 5.07
N CYS A 22 4.81 0.92 4.77
CA CYS A 22 4.04 -0.12 4.08
C CYS A 22 3.10 -0.81 5.08
N PRO A 23 1.77 -0.83 4.86
CA PRO A 23 0.84 -1.52 5.75
C PRO A 23 1.14 -3.01 5.96
N ALA A 24 1.73 -3.66 4.95
CA ALA A 24 2.15 -5.06 5.03
C ALA A 24 3.62 -5.22 5.48
N HIS A 25 4.28 -4.14 5.90
CA HIS A 25 5.67 -4.14 6.39
C HIS A 25 6.67 -4.85 5.47
N THR A 26 6.51 -4.70 4.15
CA THR A 26 7.37 -5.34 3.16
C THR A 26 8.83 -4.91 3.36
N PRO A 27 9.80 -5.86 3.46
CA PRO A 27 11.20 -5.56 3.70
C PRO A 27 11.87 -4.97 2.46
N VAL A 28 11.66 -3.66 2.25
CA VAL A 28 12.06 -2.93 1.03
C VAL A 28 13.55 -2.98 0.77
N PRO A 29 14.46 -2.69 1.72
CA PRO A 29 15.89 -2.73 1.43
C PRO A 29 16.34 -4.14 1.00
N GLU A 30 15.78 -5.19 1.60
CA GLU A 30 16.16 -6.56 1.29
C GLU A 30 15.90 -6.93 -0.17
N TYR A 31 14.69 -6.68 -0.68
CA TYR A 31 14.43 -7.03 -2.07
C TYR A 31 15.14 -6.10 -3.07
N ILE A 32 15.47 -4.86 -2.69
CA ILE A 32 16.25 -3.95 -3.54
C ILE A 32 17.68 -4.48 -3.69
N ARG A 33 18.32 -4.94 -2.61
CA ARG A 33 19.63 -5.58 -2.67
C ARG A 33 19.65 -6.82 -3.55
N LEU A 34 18.61 -7.66 -3.43
CA LEU A 34 18.47 -8.84 -4.28
C LEU A 34 18.33 -8.48 -5.76
N ILE A 35 17.63 -7.38 -6.09
CA ILE A 35 17.55 -6.86 -7.46
C ILE A 35 18.93 -6.36 -7.92
N ALA A 36 19.65 -5.62 -7.10
CA ALA A 36 21.00 -5.15 -7.40
C ALA A 36 21.97 -6.33 -7.66
N ALA A 37 21.77 -7.46 -6.97
CA ALA A 37 22.52 -8.70 -7.17
C ALA A 37 22.01 -9.57 -8.34
N GLY A 38 21.01 -9.13 -9.09
CA GLY A 38 20.42 -9.92 -10.19
C GLY A 38 19.55 -11.10 -9.74
N ARG A 39 19.20 -11.19 -8.45
CA ARG A 39 18.44 -12.27 -7.83
C ARG A 39 16.95 -11.98 -7.82
N TYR A 40 16.36 -11.82 -9.00
CA TYR A 40 14.98 -11.35 -9.17
C TYR A 40 13.94 -12.30 -8.56
N SER A 41 14.13 -13.60 -8.71
CA SER A 41 13.23 -14.62 -8.14
C SER A 41 13.24 -14.59 -6.61
N ASP A 42 14.39 -14.35 -5.99
CA ASP A 42 14.51 -14.19 -4.53
C ASP A 42 13.84 -12.89 -4.07
N ALA A 43 14.08 -11.79 -4.78
CA ALA A 43 13.44 -10.51 -4.54
C ALA A 43 11.91 -10.60 -4.65
N TYR A 44 11.41 -11.37 -5.62
CA TYR A 44 9.98 -11.65 -5.76
C TYR A 44 9.44 -12.41 -4.54
N MET A 45 10.11 -13.46 -4.09
CA MET A 45 9.66 -14.26 -2.95
C MET A 45 9.63 -13.46 -1.65
N VAL A 46 10.65 -12.61 -1.40
CA VAL A 46 10.65 -11.68 -0.26
C VAL A 46 9.44 -10.75 -0.29
N ASN A 47 9.09 -10.22 -1.47
CA ASN A 47 7.88 -9.41 -1.62
C ASN A 47 6.61 -10.25 -1.42
N TRP A 48 6.56 -11.45 -2.01
CA TRP A 48 5.36 -12.30 -2.01
C TRP A 48 4.94 -12.71 -0.58
N GLU A 49 5.87 -12.83 0.34
CA GLU A 49 5.58 -13.18 1.73
C GLU A 49 4.71 -12.15 2.45
N SER A 50 4.96 -10.86 2.24
CA SER A 50 4.25 -9.77 2.91
C SER A 50 3.30 -9.01 2.00
N ASN A 51 3.68 -8.84 0.73
CA ASN A 51 2.97 -8.02 -0.26
C ASN A 51 1.94 -8.81 -1.05
N VAL A 52 2.13 -10.12 -1.18
CA VAL A 52 1.28 -11.12 -1.87
C VAL A 52 1.20 -10.93 -3.39
N PHE A 53 1.18 -9.69 -3.89
CA PHE A 53 0.98 -9.35 -5.29
C PHE A 53 2.10 -8.43 -5.83
N PRO A 54 3.37 -8.89 -5.90
CA PRO A 54 4.48 -8.02 -6.29
C PRO A 54 4.35 -7.40 -7.68
N GLY A 55 3.88 -8.14 -8.68
CA GLY A 55 3.71 -7.67 -10.04
C GLY A 55 2.53 -6.70 -10.21
N ILE A 56 1.40 -7.01 -9.57
CA ILE A 56 0.22 -6.14 -9.52
C ILE A 56 0.57 -4.84 -8.79
N LEU A 57 1.12 -4.94 -7.56
CA LEU A 57 1.45 -3.78 -6.75
C LEU A 57 2.69 -3.02 -7.25
N GLY A 58 3.57 -3.66 -8.00
CA GLY A 58 4.65 -2.98 -8.71
C GLY A 58 4.14 -1.96 -9.76
N ARG A 59 2.90 -2.17 -10.25
CA ARG A 59 2.22 -1.31 -11.24
C ARG A 59 1.21 -0.36 -10.62
N THR A 60 0.49 -0.79 -9.58
CA THR A 60 -0.74 -0.12 -9.12
C THR A 60 -0.73 0.37 -7.67
N CYS A 61 0.37 0.18 -6.93
CA CYS A 61 0.48 0.60 -5.54
C CYS A 61 0.44 2.14 -5.39
N ASP A 62 -0.21 2.63 -4.33
CA ASP A 62 -0.17 4.05 -3.92
C ASP A 62 1.18 4.49 -3.34
N ARG A 63 2.14 3.58 -3.22
CA ARG A 63 3.54 3.81 -2.88
C ARG A 63 3.77 4.53 -1.54
N PRO A 64 3.14 4.15 -0.41
CA PRO A 64 3.32 4.85 0.87
C PRO A 64 4.78 4.81 1.36
N CYS A 65 5.57 3.85 0.89
CA CYS A 65 6.99 3.71 1.18
C CYS A 65 7.88 4.78 0.51
N GLU A 66 7.47 5.32 -0.65
CA GLU A 66 8.29 6.31 -1.37
C GLU A 66 8.34 7.68 -0.64
N PRO A 67 7.23 8.30 -0.21
CA PRO A 67 7.30 9.53 0.58
C PRO A 67 8.07 9.38 1.91
N ALA A 68 8.09 8.18 2.50
CA ALA A 68 8.81 7.90 3.73
C ALA A 68 10.32 7.63 3.50
N CYS A 69 10.75 7.42 2.28
CA CYS A 69 12.12 7.03 1.96
C CYS A 69 13.13 8.13 2.32
N ARG A 70 14.14 7.80 3.14
CA ARG A 70 15.21 8.74 3.56
C ARG A 70 16.06 9.25 2.42
N ARG A 71 16.07 8.57 1.27
CA ARG A 71 16.79 9.05 0.08
C ARG A 71 16.35 10.46 -0.32
N SER A 72 15.09 10.82 -0.13
CA SER A 72 14.59 12.18 -0.39
C SER A 72 15.13 13.27 0.58
N ARG A 73 15.92 12.89 1.58
CA ARG A 73 16.58 13.79 2.55
C ARG A 73 18.07 13.99 2.26
N VAL A 74 18.62 13.23 1.29
CA VAL A 74 20.03 13.24 0.92
C VAL A 74 20.22 14.01 -0.36
N GLU A 75 21.22 14.87 -0.41
CA GLU A 75 21.57 15.63 -1.61
C GLU A 75 21.81 14.71 -2.81
N GLU A 76 21.34 15.14 -3.96
CA GLU A 76 21.54 14.49 -5.25
C GLU A 76 22.33 15.44 -6.15
N GLU A 77 23.20 14.90 -6.96
CA GLU A 77 23.97 15.69 -7.92
C GLU A 77 23.01 16.47 -8.84
N ASN A 78 23.15 17.78 -8.88
CA ASN A 78 22.36 18.69 -9.71
C ASN A 78 20.83 18.68 -9.45
N ASN A 79 20.36 18.19 -8.30
CA ASN A 79 18.95 18.19 -7.95
C ASN A 79 18.67 18.88 -6.59
N PRO A 80 18.05 20.07 -6.57
CA PRO A 80 17.72 20.77 -5.33
C PRO A 80 16.56 20.12 -4.55
N LYS A 81 15.85 19.15 -5.16
CA LYS A 81 14.76 18.40 -4.55
C LYS A 81 15.02 16.90 -4.70
N PRO A 82 15.76 16.29 -3.78
CA PRO A 82 16.04 14.87 -3.83
C PRO A 82 14.74 14.04 -3.90
N GLU A 83 14.75 13.01 -4.74
CA GLU A 83 13.61 12.13 -4.92
C GLU A 83 13.84 10.78 -4.21
N PRO A 84 12.78 10.15 -3.67
CA PRO A 84 12.88 8.81 -3.09
C PRO A 84 13.33 7.78 -4.13
N VAL A 85 13.82 6.64 -3.68
CA VAL A 85 14.04 5.47 -4.55
C VAL A 85 12.71 5.07 -5.22
N ALA A 86 12.76 4.68 -6.48
CA ALA A 86 11.59 4.21 -7.23
C ALA A 86 11.16 2.80 -6.79
N ILE A 87 10.77 2.68 -5.53
CA ILE A 87 10.57 1.43 -4.79
C ILE A 87 9.57 0.51 -5.50
N CYS A 88 8.42 1.06 -5.90
CA CYS A 88 7.41 0.24 -6.57
C CYS A 88 7.84 -0.19 -7.98
N ARG A 89 8.66 0.62 -8.66
CA ARG A 89 9.20 0.24 -9.96
C ARG A 89 10.24 -0.87 -9.85
N LEU A 90 11.05 -0.86 -8.81
CA LEU A 90 11.96 -1.97 -8.50
C LEU A 90 11.19 -3.24 -8.11
N LYS A 91 10.10 -3.12 -7.34
CA LYS A 91 9.22 -4.26 -7.06
C LYS A 91 8.69 -4.90 -8.36
N ARG A 92 8.28 -4.08 -9.34
CA ARG A 92 7.89 -4.55 -10.67
C ARG A 92 9.02 -5.31 -11.37
N VAL A 93 10.26 -4.83 -11.28
CA VAL A 93 11.43 -5.51 -11.85
C VAL A 93 11.57 -6.94 -11.32
N ALA A 94 11.40 -7.13 -10.00
CA ALA A 94 11.43 -8.47 -9.41
C ALA A 94 10.37 -9.39 -10.04
N ALA A 95 9.18 -8.87 -10.32
CA ALA A 95 8.10 -9.65 -10.95
C ALA A 95 8.33 -9.89 -12.45
N ASP A 96 8.83 -8.90 -13.18
CA ASP A 96 8.99 -8.98 -14.64
C ASP A 96 10.20 -9.85 -15.06
N TYR A 97 11.23 -9.96 -14.19
CA TYR A 97 12.48 -10.70 -14.49
C TYR A 97 12.69 -11.98 -13.67
N LYS A 98 11.71 -12.38 -12.84
CA LYS A 98 11.79 -13.66 -12.14
C LYS A 98 11.73 -14.86 -13.10
N ASP A 99 12.34 -15.96 -12.70
CA ASP A 99 12.14 -17.26 -13.32
C ASP A 99 10.77 -17.86 -12.92
N ASP A 100 10.49 -19.08 -13.37
CA ASP A 100 9.32 -19.81 -12.88
C ASP A 100 9.49 -20.17 -11.38
N ILE A 101 8.65 -19.56 -10.56
CA ILE A 101 8.69 -19.72 -9.10
C ILE A 101 7.71 -20.75 -8.56
N ARG A 102 6.93 -21.46 -9.41
CA ARG A 102 5.90 -22.40 -8.96
C ARG A 102 6.45 -23.48 -8.03
N GLY A 103 7.69 -23.90 -8.25
CA GLY A 103 8.39 -24.85 -7.38
C GLY A 103 8.75 -24.32 -5.99
N ARG A 104 8.72 -22.99 -5.79
CA ARG A 104 9.05 -22.30 -4.53
C ARG A 104 7.82 -21.91 -3.72
N LEU A 105 6.64 -21.91 -4.35
CA LEU A 105 5.40 -21.53 -3.68
C LEU A 105 4.99 -22.59 -2.66
N PRO A 106 4.36 -22.19 -1.55
CA PRO A 106 3.85 -23.16 -0.57
C PRO A 106 2.80 -24.05 -1.21
N LYS A 107 2.81 -25.30 -0.79
CA LYS A 107 1.80 -26.29 -1.20
C LYS A 107 0.70 -26.36 -0.15
N LYS A 108 -0.47 -26.84 -0.55
CA LYS A 108 -1.57 -27.12 0.37
C LYS A 108 -1.09 -28.03 1.51
N GLY A 109 -1.34 -27.60 2.73
CA GLY A 109 -1.02 -28.38 3.92
C GLY A 109 -1.91 -29.62 4.06
N LYS A 110 -1.50 -30.56 4.92
CA LYS A 110 -2.36 -31.68 5.31
C LYS A 110 -3.64 -31.12 5.96
N SER A 111 -4.80 -31.59 5.50
CA SER A 111 -6.09 -31.12 6.03
C SER A 111 -6.14 -31.20 7.56
N ASN A 112 -6.50 -30.09 8.18
CA ASN A 112 -6.76 -29.98 9.62
C ASN A 112 -8.26 -30.15 9.97
N GLY A 113 -9.10 -30.46 8.97
CA GLY A 113 -10.54 -30.67 9.10
C GLY A 113 -11.37 -29.38 9.20
N LYS A 114 -10.75 -28.20 9.19
CA LYS A 114 -11.42 -26.91 9.33
C LYS A 114 -11.70 -26.28 7.98
N LYS A 115 -12.89 -25.64 7.86
CA LYS A 115 -13.39 -25.02 6.64
C LYS A 115 -13.60 -23.54 6.82
N ILE A 116 -13.14 -22.76 5.86
CA ILE A 116 -13.26 -21.29 5.86
C ILE A 116 -13.94 -20.85 4.56
N ALA A 117 -14.96 -19.99 4.67
CA ALA A 117 -15.55 -19.34 3.53
C ALA A 117 -15.12 -17.87 3.47
N CYS A 118 -14.69 -17.44 2.29
CA CYS A 118 -14.43 -16.02 1.98
C CYS A 118 -15.50 -15.51 1.01
N VAL A 119 -16.10 -14.36 1.30
CA VAL A 119 -17.07 -13.70 0.41
C VAL A 119 -16.42 -12.51 -0.27
N GLY A 120 -16.32 -12.57 -1.60
CA GLY A 120 -15.53 -11.67 -2.44
C GLY A 120 -14.13 -12.25 -2.72
N ALA A 121 -13.70 -12.25 -3.98
CA ALA A 121 -12.41 -12.76 -4.43
C ALA A 121 -11.38 -11.63 -4.64
N GLY A 122 -11.49 -10.54 -3.88
CA GLY A 122 -10.55 -9.43 -3.89
C GLY A 122 -9.26 -9.71 -3.11
N PRO A 123 -8.32 -8.75 -3.08
CA PRO A 123 -6.99 -8.96 -2.49
C PRO A 123 -7.02 -9.36 -1.01
N ALA A 124 -7.97 -8.90 -0.21
CA ALA A 124 -8.07 -9.29 1.19
C ALA A 124 -8.37 -10.79 1.35
N SER A 125 -9.38 -11.30 0.65
CA SER A 125 -9.77 -12.73 0.69
C SER A 125 -8.70 -13.62 0.09
N LEU A 126 -8.05 -13.19 -0.99
CA LEU A 126 -6.94 -13.92 -1.60
C LEU A 126 -5.75 -14.02 -0.65
N THR A 127 -5.47 -12.98 0.14
CA THR A 127 -4.43 -13.02 1.17
C THR A 127 -4.78 -13.99 2.29
N VAL A 128 -6.02 -13.96 2.80
CA VAL A 128 -6.50 -14.93 3.80
C VAL A 128 -6.33 -16.37 3.28
N ALA A 129 -6.71 -16.62 2.03
CA ALA A 129 -6.60 -17.94 1.42
C ALA A 129 -5.14 -18.36 1.26
N ARG A 130 -4.26 -17.45 0.81
CA ARG A 130 -2.83 -17.68 0.66
C ARG A 130 -2.16 -18.06 1.99
N ASP A 131 -2.57 -17.43 3.09
CA ASP A 131 -1.97 -17.67 4.40
C ASP A 131 -2.49 -18.96 5.07
N LEU A 132 -3.77 -19.28 4.87
CA LEU A 132 -4.41 -20.37 5.60
C LEU A 132 -4.40 -21.73 4.86
N ALA A 133 -4.40 -21.74 3.52
CA ALA A 133 -4.39 -23.00 2.77
C ALA A 133 -3.12 -23.85 3.01
N PRO A 134 -1.90 -23.28 3.13
CA PRO A 134 -0.70 -24.03 3.50
C PRO A 134 -0.75 -24.64 4.90
N LEU A 135 -1.58 -24.10 5.80
CA LEU A 135 -1.77 -24.62 7.16
C LEU A 135 -2.80 -25.76 7.23
N GLY A 136 -3.34 -26.18 6.09
CA GLY A 136 -4.28 -27.29 5.99
C GLY A 136 -5.75 -26.93 6.10
N TYR A 137 -6.09 -25.65 6.17
CA TYR A 137 -7.48 -25.19 6.10
C TYR A 137 -8.07 -25.41 4.71
N GLN A 138 -9.33 -25.80 4.65
CA GLN A 138 -10.11 -25.84 3.42
C GLN A 138 -10.71 -24.46 3.19
N VAL A 139 -10.14 -23.69 2.26
CA VAL A 139 -10.62 -22.34 1.96
C VAL A 139 -11.43 -22.35 0.68
N THR A 140 -12.68 -21.87 0.77
CA THR A 140 -13.59 -21.66 -0.37
C THR A 140 -13.84 -20.17 -0.52
N ILE A 141 -13.57 -19.62 -1.71
CA ILE A 141 -13.84 -18.21 -2.04
C ILE A 141 -15.05 -18.14 -2.96
N PHE A 142 -16.05 -17.36 -2.57
CA PHE A 142 -17.23 -17.05 -3.37
C PHE A 142 -17.15 -15.66 -3.97
N ASP A 143 -17.46 -15.52 -5.23
CA ASP A 143 -17.59 -14.20 -5.87
C ASP A 143 -18.73 -14.23 -6.89
N GLN A 144 -19.48 -13.12 -6.95
CA GLN A 144 -20.51 -12.93 -7.99
C GLN A 144 -19.90 -12.79 -9.39
N ASP A 145 -18.67 -12.31 -9.49
CA ASP A 145 -17.94 -12.23 -10.75
C ASP A 145 -17.34 -13.61 -11.11
N PRO A 146 -17.25 -13.93 -12.40
CA PRO A 146 -16.73 -15.23 -12.86
C PRO A 146 -15.21 -15.38 -12.71
N ARG A 147 -14.49 -14.29 -12.39
CA ARG A 147 -13.05 -14.24 -12.26
C ARG A 147 -12.62 -13.75 -10.88
N ALA A 148 -11.59 -14.38 -10.31
CA ALA A 148 -10.97 -13.92 -9.08
C ALA A 148 -10.08 -12.69 -9.33
N GLY A 149 -9.90 -11.86 -8.30
CA GLY A 149 -9.13 -10.61 -8.33
C GLY A 149 -9.95 -9.40 -7.86
N GLY A 150 -11.29 -9.51 -7.83
CA GLY A 150 -12.18 -8.42 -7.44
C GLY A 150 -11.95 -7.18 -8.30
N MET A 151 -11.85 -5.99 -7.67
CA MET A 151 -11.65 -4.73 -8.39
C MET A 151 -10.31 -4.64 -9.14
N ILE A 152 -9.30 -5.40 -8.76
CA ILE A 152 -8.04 -5.50 -9.52
C ILE A 152 -8.33 -6.03 -10.92
N TRP A 153 -9.18 -7.04 -11.01
CA TRP A 153 -9.57 -7.63 -12.30
C TRP A 153 -10.64 -6.79 -13.01
N SER A 154 -11.68 -6.34 -12.30
CA SER A 154 -12.87 -5.74 -12.93
C SER A 154 -12.72 -4.25 -13.25
N GLN A 155 -11.86 -3.48 -12.54
CA GLN A 155 -11.87 -2.02 -12.65
C GLN A 155 -10.54 -1.39 -13.06
N ILE A 156 -9.38 -2.02 -12.75
CA ILE A 156 -8.09 -1.46 -13.18
C ILE A 156 -7.91 -1.69 -14.69
N PRO A 157 -7.69 -0.63 -15.49
CA PRO A 157 -7.57 -0.76 -16.93
C PRO A 157 -6.35 -1.58 -17.36
N ARG A 158 -6.47 -2.33 -18.44
CA ARG A 158 -5.41 -3.22 -18.94
C ARG A 158 -4.16 -2.50 -19.40
N PHE A 159 -4.26 -1.23 -19.80
CA PHE A 159 -3.10 -0.40 -20.14
C PHE A 159 -2.27 0.04 -18.90
N ARG A 160 -2.80 -0.13 -17.67
CA ARG A 160 -2.07 0.03 -16.41
C ARG A 160 -1.63 -1.32 -15.84
N LEU A 161 -2.48 -2.32 -15.95
CA LEU A 161 -2.27 -3.64 -15.38
C LEU A 161 -2.68 -4.73 -16.38
N PRO A 162 -1.71 -5.34 -17.09
CA PRO A 162 -1.96 -6.42 -18.03
C PRO A 162 -2.65 -7.61 -17.38
N LEU A 163 -3.51 -8.28 -18.15
CA LEU A 163 -4.29 -9.41 -17.66
C LEU A 163 -3.42 -10.59 -17.22
N GLU A 164 -2.33 -10.81 -17.95
CA GLU A 164 -1.37 -11.88 -17.70
C GLU A 164 -0.76 -11.79 -16.29
N VAL A 165 -0.49 -10.57 -15.80
CA VAL A 165 0.05 -10.34 -14.46
C VAL A 165 -0.99 -10.67 -13.39
N ILE A 166 -2.27 -10.35 -13.64
CA ILE A 166 -3.36 -10.67 -12.71
C ILE A 166 -3.58 -12.19 -12.67
N ASP A 167 -3.70 -12.81 -13.83
CA ASP A 167 -3.96 -14.25 -13.94
C ASP A 167 -2.80 -15.07 -13.34
N GLU A 168 -1.55 -14.62 -13.51
CA GLU A 168 -0.39 -15.27 -12.89
C GLU A 168 -0.44 -15.19 -11.37
N GLU A 169 -0.54 -14.00 -10.78
CA GLU A 169 -0.43 -13.82 -9.33
C GLU A 169 -1.66 -14.34 -8.57
N VAL A 170 -2.85 -14.18 -9.13
CA VAL A 170 -4.07 -14.80 -8.59
C VAL A 170 -3.99 -16.33 -8.75
N GLY A 171 -3.49 -16.81 -9.88
CA GLY A 171 -3.27 -18.23 -10.14
C GLY A 171 -2.36 -18.88 -9.11
N TYR A 172 -1.26 -18.23 -8.74
CA TYR A 172 -0.37 -18.74 -7.68
C TYR A 172 -1.08 -19.02 -6.36
N ILE A 173 -2.08 -18.23 -6.00
CA ILE A 173 -2.85 -18.42 -4.76
C ILE A 173 -3.87 -19.55 -4.93
N LEU A 174 -4.59 -19.58 -6.04
CA LEU A 174 -5.57 -20.63 -6.31
C LEU A 174 -4.91 -22.00 -6.44
N ASP A 175 -3.73 -22.08 -7.03
CA ASP A 175 -2.94 -23.32 -7.22
C ASP A 175 -2.43 -23.92 -5.90
N ILE A 176 -2.44 -23.16 -4.79
CA ILE A 176 -2.20 -23.74 -3.44
C ILE A 176 -3.29 -24.77 -3.08
N GLY A 177 -4.42 -24.78 -3.80
CA GLY A 177 -5.55 -25.68 -3.58
C GLY A 177 -6.73 -24.99 -2.90
N VAL A 178 -6.87 -23.69 -3.16
CA VAL A 178 -8.03 -22.89 -2.79
C VAL A 178 -9.20 -23.18 -3.74
N GLU A 179 -10.38 -23.42 -3.20
CA GLU A 179 -11.59 -23.60 -4.01
C GLU A 179 -12.17 -22.24 -4.38
N PHE A 180 -12.23 -21.91 -5.67
CA PHE A 180 -12.88 -20.69 -6.16
C PHE A 180 -14.22 -20.99 -6.81
N LYS A 181 -15.27 -20.35 -6.31
CA LYS A 181 -16.66 -20.43 -6.84
C LYS A 181 -17.05 -19.08 -7.45
N GLY A 182 -16.57 -18.84 -8.69
CA GLY A 182 -16.94 -17.67 -9.46
C GLY A 182 -18.36 -17.75 -10.03
N GLY A 183 -19.01 -16.58 -10.19
CA GLY A 183 -20.40 -16.47 -10.62
C GLY A 183 -21.42 -16.87 -9.53
N VAL A 184 -20.97 -17.04 -8.29
CA VAL A 184 -21.83 -17.41 -7.15
C VAL A 184 -22.03 -16.20 -6.23
N LYS A 185 -23.22 -15.67 -6.25
CA LYS A 185 -23.62 -14.58 -5.37
C LYS A 185 -24.13 -15.11 -4.05
N ILE A 186 -23.65 -14.59 -2.94
CA ILE A 186 -24.17 -14.86 -1.60
C ILE A 186 -25.32 -13.88 -1.32
N ASP A 187 -26.51 -14.41 -1.10
CA ASP A 187 -27.72 -13.61 -0.89
C ASP A 187 -28.21 -13.59 0.56
N SER A 188 -27.63 -14.41 1.45
CA SER A 188 -28.00 -14.48 2.86
C SER A 188 -26.80 -14.90 3.71
N MET A 189 -26.46 -14.05 4.69
CA MET A 189 -25.43 -14.33 5.68
C MET A 189 -25.84 -15.45 6.62
N LYS A 190 -27.08 -15.46 7.07
CA LYS A 190 -27.61 -16.52 7.94
C LYS A 190 -27.51 -17.90 7.29
N LYS A 191 -27.85 -17.99 6.01
CA LYS A 191 -27.71 -19.24 5.26
C LYS A 191 -26.26 -19.68 5.22
N LEU A 192 -25.32 -18.80 4.86
CA LEU A 192 -23.89 -19.10 4.81
C LEU A 192 -23.35 -19.56 6.17
N MET A 193 -23.79 -18.96 7.27
CA MET A 193 -23.41 -19.36 8.64
C MET A 193 -23.86 -20.77 9.00
N THR A 194 -24.84 -21.35 8.30
CA THR A 194 -25.33 -22.74 8.54
C THR A 194 -24.74 -23.77 7.58
N GLU A 195 -23.88 -23.38 6.62
CA GLU A 195 -23.31 -24.28 5.62
C GLU A 195 -22.09 -25.07 6.12
N GLY A 196 -21.79 -25.02 7.43
CA GLY A 196 -20.76 -25.84 8.07
C GLY A 196 -19.33 -25.32 7.88
N TYR A 197 -19.15 -24.01 7.71
CA TYR A 197 -17.87 -23.34 7.80
C TYR A 197 -17.52 -23.00 9.26
N ASP A 198 -16.28 -23.24 9.66
CA ASP A 198 -15.79 -22.93 11.00
C ASP A 198 -15.54 -21.43 11.20
N ALA A 199 -15.15 -20.71 10.14
CA ALA A 199 -15.01 -19.26 10.13
C ALA A 199 -15.39 -18.66 8.77
N LEU A 200 -15.83 -17.41 8.80
CA LEU A 200 -16.22 -16.64 7.62
C LEU A 200 -15.37 -15.37 7.51
N PHE A 201 -14.87 -15.06 6.32
CA PHE A 201 -14.19 -13.82 6.03
C PHE A 201 -14.95 -13.03 4.97
N ILE A 202 -15.27 -11.78 5.26
CA ILE A 202 -16.01 -10.88 4.38
C ILE A 202 -15.05 -9.86 3.78
N GLY A 203 -14.67 -10.11 2.53
CA GLY A 203 -13.81 -9.27 1.70
C GLY A 203 -14.51 -8.73 0.46
N SER A 204 -15.81 -8.45 0.57
CA SER A 204 -16.68 -8.01 -0.55
C SER A 204 -16.40 -6.60 -1.08
N GLY A 205 -15.46 -5.88 -0.46
CA GLY A 205 -15.04 -4.55 -0.89
C GLY A 205 -16.11 -3.47 -0.70
N ALA A 206 -16.00 -2.40 -1.49
CA ALA A 206 -16.97 -1.31 -1.58
C ALA A 206 -17.58 -1.28 -3.00
N PRO A 207 -18.52 -2.18 -3.30
CA PRO A 207 -18.93 -2.47 -4.66
C PRO A 207 -19.88 -1.44 -5.27
N ARG A 208 -20.45 -0.51 -4.49
CA ARG A 208 -21.40 0.46 -4.98
C ARG A 208 -20.76 1.82 -5.22
N GLY A 209 -20.82 2.32 -6.45
CA GLY A 209 -20.40 3.68 -6.76
C GLY A 209 -21.46 4.70 -6.29
N ARG A 210 -20.99 5.83 -5.80
CA ARG A 210 -21.86 6.94 -5.43
C ARG A 210 -22.41 7.62 -6.66
N ASP A 211 -23.70 7.93 -6.64
CA ASP A 211 -24.39 8.67 -7.69
C ASP A 211 -24.60 10.13 -7.27
N LEU A 212 -25.01 10.96 -8.22
CA LEU A 212 -25.39 12.36 -8.03
C LEU A 212 -26.88 12.53 -8.33
N ASP A 213 -27.65 12.90 -7.30
CA ASP A 213 -29.04 13.24 -7.47
C ASP A 213 -29.15 14.71 -7.91
N LEU A 214 -29.07 14.93 -9.22
CA LEU A 214 -29.15 16.24 -9.86
C LEU A 214 -30.26 16.26 -10.93
N PRO A 215 -30.85 17.44 -11.23
CA PRO A 215 -31.78 17.58 -12.31
C PRO A 215 -31.23 17.02 -13.63
N GLY A 216 -32.06 16.26 -14.36
CA GLY A 216 -31.69 15.60 -15.62
C GLY A 216 -31.03 14.22 -15.46
N ARG A 217 -30.74 13.77 -14.21
CA ARG A 217 -30.08 12.47 -13.96
C ARG A 217 -30.89 11.29 -14.47
N LYS A 218 -32.20 11.31 -14.23
CA LYS A 218 -33.08 10.21 -14.63
C LYS A 218 -33.36 10.22 -16.13
N GLU A 219 -33.59 11.39 -16.69
CA GLU A 219 -33.87 11.60 -18.11
C GLU A 219 -32.67 11.25 -18.98
N GLY A 220 -31.47 11.57 -18.53
CA GLY A 220 -30.18 11.26 -19.20
C GLY A 220 -29.55 9.92 -18.84
N ALA A 221 -30.24 9.07 -18.08
CA ALA A 221 -29.69 7.86 -17.47
C ALA A 221 -28.90 6.95 -18.44
N LYS A 222 -29.32 6.91 -19.72
CA LYS A 222 -28.67 6.08 -20.74
C LYS A 222 -27.20 6.48 -21.01
N ASN A 223 -26.87 7.75 -20.81
CA ASN A 223 -25.56 8.33 -21.10
C ASN A 223 -24.84 8.85 -19.83
N ILE A 224 -25.36 8.52 -18.65
CA ILE A 224 -24.76 8.89 -17.36
C ILE A 224 -24.46 7.60 -16.61
N HIS A 225 -23.19 7.26 -16.52
CA HIS A 225 -22.71 5.98 -15.99
C HIS A 225 -22.01 6.17 -14.65
N ILE A 226 -22.16 5.22 -13.75
CA ILE A 226 -21.32 5.12 -12.56
C ILE A 226 -19.95 4.61 -12.98
N GLY A 227 -18.87 5.32 -12.62
CA GLY A 227 -17.53 5.08 -13.13
C GLY A 227 -17.01 3.66 -12.91
N ILE A 228 -17.19 3.10 -11.70
CA ILE A 228 -16.73 1.73 -11.40
C ILE A 228 -17.52 0.67 -12.18
N ASP A 229 -18.82 0.85 -12.36
CA ASP A 229 -19.66 -0.10 -13.13
C ASP A 229 -19.31 -0.04 -14.60
N TRP A 230 -19.02 1.18 -15.10
CA TRP A 230 -18.59 1.37 -16.49
C TRP A 230 -17.23 0.73 -16.75
N LEU A 231 -16.23 0.92 -15.86
CA LEU A 231 -14.92 0.28 -15.98
C LEU A 231 -15.04 -1.25 -15.92
N SER A 232 -15.90 -1.77 -15.06
CA SER A 232 -16.21 -3.19 -15.00
C SER A 232 -16.82 -3.69 -16.31
N SER A 233 -17.78 -2.97 -16.86
CA SER A 233 -18.41 -3.27 -18.16
C SER A 233 -17.38 -3.31 -19.31
N VAL A 234 -16.40 -2.40 -19.28
CA VAL A 234 -15.27 -2.41 -20.25
C VAL A 234 -14.38 -3.63 -20.04
N SER A 235 -14.03 -3.94 -18.79
CA SER A 235 -13.16 -5.07 -18.45
C SER A 235 -13.75 -6.42 -18.84
N PHE A 236 -15.07 -6.58 -18.69
CA PHE A 236 -15.81 -7.78 -19.11
C PHE A 236 -16.16 -7.79 -20.60
N GLY A 237 -15.82 -6.72 -21.36
CA GLY A 237 -16.07 -6.66 -22.80
C GLY A 237 -17.49 -6.31 -23.20
N HIS A 238 -18.34 -5.88 -22.24
CA HIS A 238 -19.72 -5.45 -22.54
C HIS A 238 -19.79 -4.04 -23.13
N THR A 239 -18.78 -3.20 -22.84
CA THR A 239 -18.66 -1.83 -23.37
C THR A 239 -17.36 -1.70 -24.17
N SER A 240 -17.46 -1.31 -25.45
CA SER A 240 -16.33 -1.15 -26.37
C SER A 240 -16.26 0.24 -27.01
N LYS A 241 -17.19 1.12 -26.71
CA LYS A 241 -17.29 2.48 -27.28
C LYS A 241 -17.83 3.44 -26.25
N ILE A 242 -17.52 4.73 -26.42
CA ILE A 242 -18.10 5.85 -25.69
C ILE A 242 -18.34 7.02 -26.65
N GLY A 243 -19.12 8.01 -26.25
CA GLY A 243 -19.33 9.22 -27.05
C GLY A 243 -18.05 10.02 -27.27
N LYS A 244 -18.07 10.94 -28.22
CA LYS A 244 -16.91 11.75 -28.55
C LYS A 244 -16.55 12.77 -27.47
N ARG A 245 -17.55 13.37 -26.83
CA ARG A 245 -17.40 14.37 -25.75
C ARG A 245 -17.76 13.72 -24.42
N VAL A 246 -16.78 13.55 -23.54
CA VAL A 246 -16.96 12.84 -22.27
C VAL A 246 -16.57 13.73 -21.11
N ILE A 247 -17.46 13.85 -20.14
CA ILE A 247 -17.16 14.48 -18.85
C ILE A 247 -16.98 13.38 -17.80
N VAL A 248 -15.88 13.43 -17.07
CA VAL A 248 -15.62 12.57 -15.91
C VAL A 248 -15.70 13.42 -14.66
N LEU A 249 -16.60 13.08 -13.74
CA LEU A 249 -16.80 13.77 -12.47
C LEU A 249 -16.06 13.05 -11.35
N GLY A 250 -15.09 13.74 -10.74
CA GLY A 250 -14.36 13.21 -9.59
C GLY A 250 -12.87 13.41 -9.66
N GLY A 251 -12.19 13.39 -8.50
CA GLY A 251 -10.77 13.67 -8.34
C GLY A 251 -9.98 12.50 -7.72
N GLY A 252 -10.46 11.26 -7.80
CA GLY A 252 -9.78 10.04 -7.34
C GLY A 252 -9.17 9.24 -8.49
N ASN A 253 -8.43 8.16 -8.17
CA ASN A 253 -7.80 7.27 -9.15
C ASN A 253 -8.84 6.67 -10.13
N THR A 254 -10.05 6.35 -9.66
CA THR A 254 -11.15 5.88 -10.53
C THR A 254 -11.48 6.89 -11.63
N ALA A 255 -11.47 8.19 -11.33
CA ALA A 255 -11.72 9.21 -12.35
C ALA A 255 -10.59 9.26 -13.40
N MET A 256 -9.33 9.07 -12.97
CA MET A 256 -8.17 8.97 -13.88
C MET A 256 -8.30 7.74 -14.77
N ASP A 257 -8.69 6.60 -14.23
CA ASP A 257 -8.94 5.39 -15.00
C ASP A 257 -10.10 5.56 -15.99
N CYS A 258 -11.20 6.20 -15.58
CA CYS A 258 -12.33 6.48 -16.44
C CYS A 258 -11.95 7.38 -17.62
N CYS A 259 -11.28 8.50 -17.39
CA CYS A 259 -10.95 9.45 -18.45
C CYS A 259 -9.94 8.88 -19.45
N ARG A 260 -8.90 8.19 -18.97
CA ARG A 260 -7.90 7.53 -19.82
C ARG A 260 -8.49 6.37 -20.63
N THR A 261 -9.41 5.60 -20.03
CA THR A 261 -10.16 4.55 -20.75
C THR A 261 -11.06 5.14 -21.81
N SER A 262 -11.75 6.25 -21.51
CA SER A 262 -12.63 6.94 -22.46
C SER A 262 -11.86 7.40 -23.72
N LYS A 263 -10.65 7.93 -23.56
CA LYS A 263 -9.78 8.29 -24.70
C LYS A 263 -9.54 7.10 -25.63
N ARG A 264 -9.32 5.92 -25.07
CA ARG A 264 -9.05 4.68 -25.82
C ARG A 264 -10.28 4.07 -26.48
N LEU A 265 -11.48 4.39 -25.97
CA LEU A 265 -12.76 3.91 -26.52
C LEU A 265 -13.43 4.87 -27.51
N GLY A 266 -12.74 5.92 -27.95
CA GLY A 266 -13.21 6.84 -28.97
C GLY A 266 -13.61 8.24 -28.47
N GLY A 267 -13.36 8.55 -27.20
CA GLY A 267 -13.50 9.91 -26.65
C GLY A 267 -12.49 10.87 -27.29
N GLU A 268 -12.98 11.86 -28.04
CA GLU A 268 -12.14 12.89 -28.67
C GLU A 268 -11.90 14.07 -27.72
N ASP A 269 -12.96 14.61 -27.14
CA ASP A 269 -12.95 15.66 -26.12
C ASP A 269 -13.32 15.06 -24.76
N VAL A 270 -12.31 14.58 -24.04
CA VAL A 270 -12.46 14.02 -22.69
C VAL A 270 -11.90 15.00 -21.67
N LYS A 271 -12.69 15.35 -20.66
CA LYS A 271 -12.26 16.25 -19.58
C LYS A 271 -12.67 15.73 -18.21
N VAL A 272 -11.81 15.97 -17.22
CA VAL A 272 -12.12 15.68 -15.82
C VAL A 272 -12.55 16.96 -15.14
N ILE A 273 -13.68 16.94 -14.41
CA ILE A 273 -14.19 18.08 -13.67
C ILE A 273 -14.28 17.76 -12.20
N VAL A 274 -13.63 18.61 -11.38
CA VAL A 274 -13.52 18.40 -9.93
C VAL A 274 -13.89 19.66 -9.16
N ARG A 275 -14.54 19.45 -8.01
CA ARG A 275 -14.92 20.55 -7.11
C ARG A 275 -13.76 21.09 -6.26
N SER A 276 -12.64 20.38 -6.18
CA SER A 276 -11.46 20.74 -5.38
C SER A 276 -10.34 21.31 -6.25
N GLY A 277 -9.32 21.88 -5.64
CA GLY A 277 -8.07 22.25 -6.30
C GLY A 277 -7.29 21.03 -6.78
N PHE A 278 -6.33 21.24 -7.66
CA PHE A 278 -5.52 20.17 -8.24
C PHE A 278 -4.71 19.40 -7.19
N GLU A 279 -4.09 20.13 -6.25
CA GLU A 279 -3.28 19.54 -5.17
C GLU A 279 -4.14 18.80 -4.12
N GLU A 280 -5.42 19.15 -4.03
CA GLU A 280 -6.36 18.54 -3.09
C GLU A 280 -7.06 17.29 -3.64
N MET A 281 -6.80 16.96 -4.89
CA MET A 281 -7.34 15.73 -5.50
C MET A 281 -6.75 14.50 -4.82
N LYS A 282 -7.62 13.50 -4.60
CA LYS A 282 -7.23 12.24 -3.97
C LYS A 282 -6.51 11.29 -4.91
N ALA A 283 -6.50 11.55 -6.21
CA ALA A 283 -5.74 10.77 -7.17
C ALA A 283 -4.24 10.90 -6.90
N SER A 284 -3.52 9.82 -7.07
CA SER A 284 -2.06 9.79 -6.94
C SER A 284 -1.42 10.79 -7.90
N PRO A 285 -0.33 11.48 -7.51
CA PRO A 285 0.31 12.50 -8.36
C PRO A 285 0.61 11.99 -9.78
N TRP A 286 1.19 10.81 -9.90
CA TRP A 286 1.51 10.18 -11.19
C TRP A 286 0.28 9.87 -12.04
N GLU A 287 -0.87 9.52 -11.45
CA GLU A 287 -2.10 9.28 -12.21
C GLU A 287 -2.68 10.58 -12.81
N LYS A 288 -2.52 11.70 -12.08
CA LYS A 288 -2.87 13.02 -12.60
C LYS A 288 -1.94 13.43 -13.75
N GLU A 289 -0.63 13.22 -13.56
CA GLU A 289 0.39 13.48 -14.58
C GLU A 289 0.15 12.65 -15.85
N ASP A 290 -0.14 11.37 -15.69
CA ASP A 290 -0.46 10.48 -16.81
C ASP A 290 -1.67 10.95 -17.61
N ALA A 291 -2.75 11.36 -16.92
CA ALA A 291 -3.95 11.88 -17.60
C ALA A 291 -3.63 13.16 -18.39
N GLN A 292 -2.84 14.08 -17.79
CA GLN A 292 -2.41 15.31 -18.47
C GLN A 292 -1.48 15.02 -19.66
N HIS A 293 -0.56 14.05 -19.52
CA HIS A 293 0.31 13.60 -20.60
C HIS A 293 -0.49 13.03 -21.79
N GLU A 294 -1.60 12.37 -21.52
CA GLU A 294 -2.53 11.87 -22.52
C GLU A 294 -3.45 12.98 -23.11
N GLY A 295 -3.20 14.24 -22.75
CA GLY A 295 -3.94 15.42 -23.26
C GLY A 295 -5.33 15.56 -22.68
N ILE A 296 -5.57 15.08 -21.45
CA ILE A 296 -6.85 15.20 -20.77
C ILE A 296 -6.82 16.41 -19.81
N PRO A 297 -7.59 17.47 -20.06
CA PRO A 297 -7.67 18.60 -19.15
C PRO A 297 -8.38 18.24 -17.85
N ILE A 298 -7.86 18.74 -16.72
CA ILE A 298 -8.47 18.65 -15.39
C ILE A 298 -8.93 20.05 -15.00
N LEU A 299 -10.24 20.23 -14.90
CA LEU A 299 -10.88 21.49 -14.57
C LEU A 299 -11.28 21.51 -13.08
N ASN A 300 -10.68 22.44 -12.35
CA ASN A 300 -10.84 22.52 -10.90
C ASN A 300 -11.88 23.57 -10.48
N TYR A 301 -12.39 23.44 -9.24
CA TYR A 301 -13.33 24.35 -8.61
C TYR A 301 -14.66 24.51 -9.35
N LEU A 302 -15.17 23.43 -9.94
CA LEU A 302 -16.45 23.38 -10.62
C LEU A 302 -17.37 22.35 -9.95
N VAL A 303 -18.52 22.82 -9.45
CA VAL A 303 -19.54 21.98 -8.81
C VAL A 303 -20.67 21.72 -9.79
N PRO A 304 -21.04 20.47 -10.08
CA PRO A 304 -22.11 20.14 -11.00
C PRO A 304 -23.47 20.57 -10.43
N LYS A 305 -24.32 21.21 -11.27
CA LYS A 305 -25.67 21.70 -10.92
C LYS A 305 -26.77 20.88 -11.59
N LYS A 306 -26.60 20.56 -12.87
CA LYS A 306 -27.60 19.79 -13.63
C LYS A 306 -27.01 19.11 -14.85
N PHE A 307 -27.62 18.03 -15.26
CA PHE A 307 -27.46 17.43 -16.57
C PHE A 307 -28.44 18.11 -17.56
N VAL A 308 -27.95 18.47 -18.73
CA VAL A 308 -28.76 19.05 -19.79
C VAL A 308 -29.22 17.94 -20.72
N VAL A 309 -30.53 17.75 -20.80
CA VAL A 309 -31.14 16.69 -21.60
C VAL A 309 -32.13 17.30 -22.56
N GLU A 310 -31.96 17.02 -23.84
CA GLU A 310 -32.83 17.47 -24.91
C GLU A 310 -33.40 16.27 -25.65
N SER A 311 -34.73 16.19 -25.76
CA SER A 311 -35.44 15.08 -26.41
C SER A 311 -35.02 13.69 -25.89
N GLY A 312 -34.74 13.58 -24.57
CA GLY A 312 -34.34 12.34 -23.91
C GLY A 312 -32.87 11.95 -24.15
N LYS A 313 -32.06 12.84 -24.73
CA LYS A 313 -30.61 12.63 -24.96
C LYS A 313 -29.79 13.64 -24.15
N LEU A 314 -28.75 13.17 -23.48
CA LEU A 314 -27.78 14.03 -22.81
C LEU A 314 -27.04 14.88 -23.85
N THR A 315 -26.99 16.19 -23.65
CA THR A 315 -26.30 17.13 -24.53
C THR A 315 -25.21 17.94 -23.83
N GLY A 316 -25.25 18.02 -22.49
CA GLY A 316 -24.24 18.76 -21.73
C GLY A 316 -24.46 18.71 -20.22
N MET A 317 -23.63 19.46 -19.51
CA MET A 317 -23.75 19.70 -18.06
C MET A 317 -23.51 21.15 -17.72
N VAL A 318 -24.14 21.62 -16.66
CA VAL A 318 -23.95 22.97 -16.10
C VAL A 318 -23.26 22.88 -14.76
N PHE A 319 -22.28 23.76 -14.56
CA PHE A 319 -21.45 23.83 -13.36
C PHE A 319 -21.43 25.25 -12.78
N GLU A 320 -21.40 25.31 -11.46
CA GLU A 320 -21.15 26.51 -10.70
C GLU A 320 -19.66 26.60 -10.35
N LYS A 321 -19.07 27.78 -10.59
CA LYS A 321 -17.69 28.03 -10.20
C LYS A 321 -17.62 28.37 -8.72
N VAL A 322 -16.73 27.70 -8.00
CA VAL A 322 -16.53 27.85 -6.56
C VAL A 322 -15.09 28.20 -6.24
N LYS A 323 -14.85 28.67 -5.02
CA LYS A 323 -13.51 28.83 -4.44
C LYS A 323 -13.44 28.19 -3.07
N ALA A 324 -12.27 27.73 -2.68
CA ALA A 324 -12.02 27.23 -1.33
C ALA A 324 -11.81 28.40 -0.37
N VAL A 325 -12.50 28.38 0.75
CA VAL A 325 -12.32 29.30 1.88
C VAL A 325 -11.96 28.46 3.10
N HIS A 326 -10.93 28.89 3.83
CA HIS A 326 -10.48 28.21 5.04
C HIS A 326 -10.85 29.08 6.25
N GLU A 327 -11.83 28.65 7.04
CA GLU A 327 -12.24 29.31 8.27
C GLU A 327 -12.21 28.31 9.44
N ASN A 328 -11.58 28.72 10.55
CA ASN A 328 -11.48 27.90 11.77
C ASN A 328 -10.96 26.45 11.54
N GLY A 329 -10.00 26.26 10.63
CA GLY A 329 -9.44 24.96 10.28
C GLY A 329 -10.37 24.07 9.45
N ARG A 330 -11.54 24.57 9.05
CA ARG A 330 -12.44 23.91 8.08
C ARG A 330 -12.30 24.54 6.71
N ARG A 331 -12.40 23.69 5.70
CA ARG A 331 -12.42 24.11 4.31
C ARG A 331 -13.85 24.02 3.78
N ASP A 332 -14.36 25.14 3.32
CA ASP A 332 -15.66 25.23 2.67
C ASP A 332 -15.50 25.67 1.21
N LEU A 333 -16.42 25.23 0.36
CA LEU A 333 -16.51 25.67 -1.03
C LEU A 333 -17.65 26.67 -1.14
N VAL A 334 -17.31 27.90 -1.55
CA VAL A 334 -18.28 28.97 -1.70
C VAL A 334 -18.37 29.39 -3.18
N PRO A 335 -19.58 29.71 -3.69
CA PRO A 335 -19.75 30.24 -5.03
C PRO A 335 -18.92 31.51 -5.26
N THR A 336 -18.36 31.66 -6.46
CA THR A 336 -17.64 32.87 -6.83
C THR A 336 -18.54 34.01 -7.26
N GLY A 337 -19.81 33.73 -7.59
CA GLY A 337 -20.77 34.67 -8.18
C GLY A 337 -20.58 34.88 -9.70
N GLU A 338 -19.62 34.15 -10.31
CA GLU A 338 -19.51 34.12 -11.78
C GLU A 338 -20.68 33.35 -12.41
N PRO A 339 -21.01 33.63 -13.68
CA PRO A 339 -22.05 32.87 -14.39
C PRO A 339 -21.75 31.37 -14.44
N ASP A 340 -22.79 30.56 -14.36
CA ASP A 340 -22.69 29.12 -14.52
C ASP A 340 -22.04 28.76 -15.86
N GLN A 341 -21.15 27.75 -15.84
CA GLN A 341 -20.44 27.28 -17.02
C GLN A 341 -21.17 26.06 -17.61
N HIS A 342 -21.40 26.10 -18.91
CA HIS A 342 -21.96 24.98 -19.66
C HIS A 342 -20.86 24.26 -20.46
N PHE A 343 -20.84 22.92 -20.36
CA PHE A 343 -19.97 22.08 -21.17
C PHE A 343 -20.82 21.04 -21.91
N ASP A 344 -20.66 21.01 -23.22
CA ASP A 344 -21.27 19.97 -24.05
C ASP A 344 -20.69 18.58 -23.73
N CYS A 345 -21.51 17.57 -23.69
CA CYS A 345 -21.08 16.18 -23.58
C CYS A 345 -22.09 15.21 -24.18
N ASP A 346 -21.59 14.06 -24.59
CA ASP A 346 -22.37 12.93 -25.09
C ASP A 346 -22.55 11.86 -24.01
N ASP A 347 -21.55 11.71 -23.12
CA ASP A 347 -21.56 10.80 -21.98
C ASP A 347 -20.94 11.45 -20.74
N VAL A 348 -21.41 11.03 -19.55
CA VAL A 348 -20.86 11.42 -18.26
C VAL A 348 -20.52 10.19 -17.45
N LEU A 349 -19.30 10.16 -16.88
CA LEU A 349 -18.85 9.14 -15.94
C LEU A 349 -18.78 9.74 -14.53
N VAL A 350 -19.61 9.23 -13.62
CA VAL A 350 -19.70 9.66 -12.22
C VAL A 350 -18.72 8.85 -11.37
N ALA A 351 -17.58 9.44 -10.98
CA ALA A 351 -16.50 8.81 -10.23
C ALA A 351 -16.23 9.55 -8.89
N VAL A 352 -17.30 9.90 -8.16
CA VAL A 352 -17.27 10.73 -6.94
C VAL A 352 -17.11 9.94 -5.64
N GLY A 353 -16.72 8.68 -5.75
CA GLY A 353 -16.45 7.79 -4.63
C GLY A 353 -17.26 6.50 -4.68
N GLN A 354 -16.96 5.65 -3.71
CA GLN A 354 -17.54 4.32 -3.54
C GLN A 354 -18.09 4.17 -2.14
N GLU A 355 -18.98 3.20 -1.95
CA GLU A 355 -19.52 2.85 -0.65
C GLU A 355 -19.77 1.36 -0.51
N ASN A 356 -19.77 0.91 0.72
CA ASN A 356 -20.06 -0.45 1.08
C ASN A 356 -21.56 -0.75 0.92
N ALA A 357 -21.86 -1.99 0.58
CA ALA A 357 -23.23 -2.46 0.43
C ALA A 357 -23.35 -3.90 0.96
N PHE A 358 -24.16 -4.06 1.99
CA PHE A 358 -24.38 -5.35 2.65
C PHE A 358 -25.86 -5.74 2.68
N PRO A 359 -26.60 -5.69 1.54
CA PRO A 359 -28.02 -6.01 1.51
C PRO A 359 -28.31 -7.48 1.81
N TRP A 360 -27.30 -8.33 1.72
CA TRP A 360 -27.34 -9.76 1.94
C TRP A 360 -26.98 -10.18 3.38
N ILE A 361 -26.61 -9.21 4.23
CA ILE A 361 -26.37 -9.44 5.66
C ILE A 361 -27.62 -8.99 6.42
N GLU A 362 -28.36 -9.95 6.94
CA GLU A 362 -29.55 -9.71 7.73
C GLU A 362 -29.16 -9.02 9.05
N ARG A 363 -29.94 -8.03 9.49
CA ARG A 363 -29.63 -7.22 10.69
C ARG A 363 -29.72 -8.01 11.99
N ASP A 364 -30.34 -9.15 11.98
CA ASP A 364 -30.44 -10.10 13.09
C ASP A 364 -29.47 -11.30 12.94
N ALA A 365 -28.47 -11.22 12.08
CA ALA A 365 -27.40 -12.22 11.93
C ALA A 365 -26.31 -12.13 13.01
N GLY A 366 -26.46 -11.28 14.03
CA GLY A 366 -25.49 -11.10 15.11
C GLY A 366 -24.31 -10.18 14.76
N ILE A 367 -24.31 -9.56 13.58
CA ILE A 367 -23.29 -8.61 13.14
C ILE A 367 -23.79 -7.19 13.40
N ALA A 368 -23.10 -6.45 14.26
CA ALA A 368 -23.40 -5.06 14.54
C ALA A 368 -22.91 -4.13 13.42
N PHE A 369 -23.72 -3.10 13.14
CA PHE A 369 -23.39 -2.05 12.18
C PHE A 369 -23.47 -0.68 12.87
N ASP A 370 -22.58 0.22 12.48
CA ASP A 370 -22.58 1.60 12.94
C ASP A 370 -23.65 2.45 12.22
N LYS A 371 -23.70 3.76 12.57
CA LYS A 371 -24.65 4.73 11.99
C LYS A 371 -24.46 4.94 10.48
N SER A 372 -23.29 4.60 9.95
CA SER A 372 -22.93 4.71 8.53
C SER A 372 -23.17 3.40 7.78
N ASN A 373 -23.85 2.43 8.39
CA ASN A 373 -24.04 1.08 7.85
C ASN A 373 -22.73 0.31 7.58
N MET A 374 -21.65 0.64 8.31
CA MET A 374 -20.42 -0.12 8.30
C MET A 374 -20.44 -1.19 9.39
N PRO A 375 -19.89 -2.39 9.16
CA PRO A 375 -19.77 -3.39 10.21
C PRO A 375 -18.84 -2.88 11.31
N VAL A 376 -19.21 -3.16 12.56
CA VAL A 376 -18.34 -2.89 13.71
C VAL A 376 -17.28 -3.99 13.75
N VAL A 377 -16.04 -3.62 13.46
CA VAL A 377 -14.90 -4.54 13.32
C VAL A 377 -13.75 -4.07 14.22
N ASP A 378 -13.18 -4.99 14.99
CA ASP A 378 -11.97 -4.72 15.76
C ASP A 378 -10.78 -4.54 14.80
N LYS A 379 -10.01 -3.48 15.02
CA LYS A 379 -8.93 -3.07 14.10
C LYS A 379 -7.66 -3.93 14.18
N VAL A 380 -7.51 -4.71 15.24
CA VAL A 380 -6.36 -5.61 15.43
C VAL A 380 -6.71 -7.01 14.98
N THR A 381 -7.89 -7.48 15.35
CA THR A 381 -8.31 -8.85 15.11
C THR A 381 -9.11 -9.05 13.83
N MET A 382 -9.56 -7.96 13.21
CA MET A 382 -10.47 -8.02 12.05
C MET A 382 -11.81 -8.72 12.36
N GLN A 383 -12.10 -9.03 13.62
CA GLN A 383 -13.31 -9.73 14.06
C GLN A 383 -14.49 -8.77 14.15
N SER A 384 -15.67 -9.23 13.72
CA SER A 384 -16.94 -8.54 13.95
C SER A 384 -17.51 -8.87 15.33
N SER A 385 -18.72 -8.38 15.64
CA SER A 385 -19.46 -8.78 16.83
C SER A 385 -19.89 -10.25 16.83
N ALA A 386 -19.92 -10.92 15.67
CA ALA A 386 -20.12 -12.37 15.58
C ALA A 386 -18.74 -13.08 15.67
N PRO A 387 -18.53 -14.00 16.64
CA PRO A 387 -17.20 -14.50 17.00
C PRO A 387 -16.43 -15.22 15.89
N ASN A 388 -17.12 -15.84 14.93
CA ASN A 388 -16.51 -16.56 13.81
C ASN A 388 -16.58 -15.81 12.48
N VAL A 389 -16.93 -14.49 12.49
CA VAL A 389 -17.06 -13.67 11.30
C VAL A 389 -16.07 -12.52 11.32
N PHE A 390 -15.24 -12.46 10.31
CA PHE A 390 -14.17 -11.48 10.13
C PHE A 390 -14.42 -10.63 8.89
N PHE A 391 -13.96 -9.39 8.92
CA PHE A 391 -14.02 -8.47 7.78
C PHE A 391 -12.63 -7.93 7.48
N GLY A 392 -12.36 -7.62 6.22
CA GLY A 392 -11.10 -6.98 5.82
C GLY A 392 -11.22 -6.20 4.53
N GLY A 393 -10.16 -5.45 4.22
CA GLY A 393 -10.13 -4.54 3.08
C GLY A 393 -11.21 -3.47 3.18
N ASP A 394 -11.71 -3.04 2.03
CA ASP A 394 -12.71 -1.98 1.97
C ASP A 394 -14.04 -2.37 2.64
N ALA A 395 -14.33 -3.67 2.73
CA ALA A 395 -15.53 -4.15 3.42
C ALA A 395 -15.55 -3.81 4.92
N ALA A 396 -14.38 -3.74 5.56
CA ALA A 396 -14.26 -3.43 6.98
C ALA A 396 -14.20 -1.93 7.27
N PHE A 397 -13.41 -1.18 6.51
CA PHE A 397 -13.02 0.19 6.88
C PHE A 397 -13.28 1.23 5.77
N GLY A 398 -14.05 0.86 4.75
CA GLY A 398 -14.31 1.71 3.59
C GLY A 398 -13.18 1.72 2.56
N PRO A 399 -13.39 2.39 1.41
CA PRO A 399 -12.45 2.37 0.30
C PRO A 399 -11.06 2.90 0.64
N LYS A 400 -10.05 2.04 0.42
CA LYS A 400 -8.62 2.33 0.53
C LYS A 400 -7.90 1.79 -0.71
N ASN A 401 -6.74 1.19 -0.53
CA ASN A 401 -5.94 0.62 -1.61
C ASN A 401 -5.61 -0.86 -1.38
N ILE A 402 -5.03 -1.51 -2.40
CA ILE A 402 -4.75 -2.95 -2.42
C ILE A 402 -3.86 -3.38 -1.25
N ILE A 403 -2.80 -2.61 -0.93
CA ILE A 403 -1.85 -3.02 0.12
C ILE A 403 -2.48 -3.00 1.52
N TRP A 404 -3.46 -2.11 1.80
CA TRP A 404 -4.24 -2.17 3.03
C TRP A 404 -5.15 -3.40 3.08
N ALA A 405 -5.73 -3.78 1.94
CA ALA A 405 -6.54 -5.01 1.88
C ALA A 405 -5.69 -6.27 2.12
N VAL A 406 -4.45 -6.28 1.63
CA VAL A 406 -3.46 -7.34 1.92
C VAL A 406 -3.14 -7.40 3.42
N ALA A 407 -2.80 -6.27 4.03
CA ALA A 407 -2.50 -6.20 5.47
C ALA A 407 -3.67 -6.73 6.33
N HIS A 408 -4.90 -6.25 6.06
CA HIS A 408 -6.08 -6.76 6.76
C HIS A 408 -6.33 -8.26 6.51
N GLY A 409 -5.93 -8.78 5.36
CA GLY A 409 -5.99 -10.21 5.05
C GLY A 409 -5.05 -11.03 5.94
N HIS A 410 -3.80 -10.56 6.13
CA HIS A 410 -2.83 -11.18 7.04
C HIS A 410 -3.33 -11.16 8.50
N ASP A 411 -3.80 -9.99 8.97
CA ASP A 411 -4.33 -9.85 10.32
C ASP A 411 -5.53 -10.76 10.59
N ALA A 412 -6.44 -10.86 9.62
CA ALA A 412 -7.58 -11.78 9.70
C ALA A 412 -7.15 -13.24 9.70
N ALA A 413 -6.17 -13.61 8.87
CA ALA A 413 -5.65 -14.97 8.81
C ALA A 413 -5.05 -15.40 10.16
N VAL A 414 -4.27 -14.52 10.80
CA VAL A 414 -3.75 -14.74 12.17
C VAL A 414 -4.89 -14.96 13.16
N SER A 415 -5.92 -14.11 13.12
CA SER A 415 -7.07 -14.21 14.04
C SER A 415 -7.87 -15.48 13.82
N ILE A 416 -8.14 -15.85 12.57
CA ILE A 416 -8.86 -17.08 12.22
C ILE A 416 -8.07 -18.31 12.67
N ASP A 417 -6.76 -18.33 12.41
CA ASP A 417 -5.90 -19.44 12.84
C ASP A 417 -5.89 -19.61 14.37
N LYS A 418 -5.74 -18.52 15.11
CA LYS A 418 -5.77 -18.54 16.59
C LYS A 418 -7.14 -18.97 17.12
N LEU A 419 -8.24 -18.40 16.59
CA LEU A 419 -9.60 -18.77 17.00
C LEU A 419 -9.84 -20.27 16.85
N LEU A 420 -9.53 -20.82 15.68
CA LEU A 420 -9.80 -22.23 15.37
C LEU A 420 -8.87 -23.20 16.09
N ASN A 421 -7.82 -22.72 16.74
CA ASN A 421 -6.94 -23.47 17.63
C ASN A 421 -7.23 -23.18 19.13
N GLY A 422 -8.28 -22.43 19.45
CA GLY A 422 -8.70 -22.15 20.82
C GLY A 422 -7.79 -21.20 21.58
N GLU A 423 -7.11 -20.30 20.87
CA GLU A 423 -6.23 -19.29 21.44
C GLU A 423 -6.90 -17.90 21.48
N ASP A 424 -6.36 -17.00 22.32
CA ASP A 424 -6.82 -15.63 22.37
C ASP A 424 -6.41 -14.88 21.10
N ILE A 425 -7.39 -14.44 20.32
CA ILE A 425 -7.17 -13.72 19.08
C ILE A 425 -6.68 -12.28 19.27
N ALA A 426 -6.88 -11.70 20.45
CA ALA A 426 -6.40 -10.35 20.78
C ALA A 426 -4.90 -10.34 21.10
N GLU A 427 -4.36 -11.46 21.55
CA GLU A 427 -2.95 -11.60 21.82
C GLU A 427 -2.17 -11.66 20.50
N ARG A 428 -1.39 -10.63 20.20
CA ARG A 428 -0.48 -10.57 19.05
C ARG A 428 0.95 -10.75 19.55
N PRO A 429 1.68 -11.79 19.09
CA PRO A 429 3.10 -11.86 19.38
C PRO A 429 3.79 -10.64 18.75
N ALA A 430 4.70 -10.03 19.48
CA ALA A 430 5.53 -8.97 18.92
C ALA A 430 6.35 -9.52 17.74
N PRO A 431 6.61 -8.73 16.70
CA PRO A 431 7.54 -9.12 15.65
C PRO A 431 8.89 -9.52 16.23
N GLY A 432 9.52 -10.53 15.64
CA GLY A 432 10.89 -10.90 15.97
C GLY A 432 11.86 -9.86 15.43
N VAL A 433 12.90 -9.53 16.20
CA VAL A 433 14.00 -8.67 15.75
C VAL A 433 15.31 -9.42 15.88
N SER A 434 16.04 -9.53 14.79
CA SER A 434 17.41 -10.02 14.75
C SER A 434 18.35 -8.95 14.24
N LEU A 435 19.47 -8.75 14.95
CA LEU A 435 20.55 -7.86 14.54
C LEU A 435 21.75 -8.72 14.16
N MET A 436 22.23 -8.59 12.93
CA MET A 436 23.37 -9.34 12.40
C MET A 436 24.48 -8.37 12.03
N SER A 437 25.65 -8.49 12.69
CA SER A 437 26.82 -7.70 12.32
C SER A 437 27.20 -7.92 10.86
N GLN A 438 27.48 -6.84 10.16
CA GLN A 438 27.98 -6.84 8.78
C GLN A 438 29.52 -6.72 8.76
N LYS A 439 30.17 -6.92 9.89
CA LYS A 439 31.60 -6.73 10.09
C LYS A 439 32.40 -7.78 9.35
N MET A 440 33.35 -7.34 8.52
CA MET A 440 34.29 -8.18 7.78
C MET A 440 35.72 -8.06 8.32
N GLY A 441 36.06 -6.93 8.89
CA GLY A 441 37.33 -6.60 9.52
C GLY A 441 37.14 -5.62 10.65
N ILE A 442 38.20 -4.97 11.13
CA ILE A 442 38.12 -4.00 12.24
C ILE A 442 37.32 -2.76 11.81
N HIS A 443 37.55 -2.28 10.59
CA HIS A 443 36.91 -1.11 9.99
C HIS A 443 36.30 -1.42 8.62
N GLU A 444 35.94 -2.69 8.39
CA GLU A 444 35.35 -3.14 7.13
C GLU A 444 34.00 -3.78 7.38
N TRP A 445 33.02 -3.41 6.59
CA TRP A 445 31.67 -3.94 6.61
C TRP A 445 31.23 -4.37 5.22
N SER A 446 30.30 -5.32 5.15
CA SER A 446 29.66 -5.70 3.91
C SER A 446 28.62 -4.64 3.52
N TYR A 447 28.84 -4.00 2.39
CA TYR A 447 27.86 -3.13 1.74
C TYR A 447 27.30 -3.85 0.52
N ASP A 448 26.01 -4.09 0.52
CA ASP A 448 25.34 -4.85 -0.55
C ASP A 448 25.15 -4.02 -1.84
N ASN A 449 25.35 -2.70 -1.79
CA ASN A 449 25.30 -1.78 -2.92
C ASN A 449 26.23 -0.57 -2.72
N GLU A 450 26.46 0.19 -3.79
CA GLU A 450 27.44 1.27 -3.82
C GLU A 450 26.90 2.65 -3.37
N ILE A 451 25.60 2.77 -3.14
CA ILE A 451 24.93 4.01 -2.71
C ILE A 451 25.28 5.20 -3.62
N HIS A 452 24.77 5.19 -4.85
CA HIS A 452 25.02 6.24 -5.83
C HIS A 452 24.22 7.53 -5.53
N ALA A 453 24.81 8.69 -5.81
CA ALA A 453 24.16 10.00 -5.70
C ALA A 453 23.30 10.37 -6.92
N ASP A 454 23.06 9.46 -7.83
CA ASP A 454 22.30 9.66 -9.05
C ASP A 454 20.88 10.20 -8.77
N MET A 455 20.36 11.00 -9.70
CA MET A 455 18.95 11.39 -9.73
C MET A 455 18.06 10.16 -9.96
N ARG A 456 16.80 10.25 -9.51
CA ARG A 456 15.81 9.20 -9.72
C ARG A 456 15.61 8.87 -11.19
N TYR A 457 15.76 7.61 -11.55
CA TYR A 457 15.51 7.14 -12.90
C TYR A 457 14.01 7.09 -13.20
N LYS A 458 13.65 7.44 -14.43
CA LYS A 458 12.26 7.45 -14.89
C LYS A 458 11.98 6.20 -15.73
N VAL A 459 10.82 5.60 -15.53
CA VAL A 459 10.40 4.46 -16.36
C VAL A 459 10.10 4.93 -17.79
N PRO A 460 10.46 4.13 -18.80
CA PRO A 460 10.11 4.44 -20.19
C PRO A 460 8.60 4.25 -20.41
N TRP A 461 8.04 5.11 -21.26
CA TRP A 461 6.65 5.02 -21.69
C TRP A 461 6.56 4.54 -23.12
N ARG A 462 5.52 3.74 -23.39
CA ARG A 462 5.19 3.34 -24.75
C ARG A 462 4.68 4.55 -25.52
N ASP A 463 4.95 4.59 -26.83
CA ASP A 463 4.47 5.66 -27.72
C ASP A 463 2.96 5.90 -27.53
N ILE A 464 2.62 7.15 -27.24
CA ILE A 464 1.25 7.59 -26.97
C ILE A 464 0.31 7.31 -28.13
N LYS A 465 0.80 7.36 -29.38
CA LYS A 465 0.02 7.05 -30.59
C LYS A 465 -0.42 5.59 -30.62
N ILE A 466 0.34 4.70 -30.00
CA ILE A 466 0.01 3.27 -29.87
C ILE A 466 -0.97 3.09 -28.70
N THR A 467 -0.65 3.68 -27.55
CA THR A 467 -1.40 3.44 -26.33
C THR A 467 -2.81 4.01 -26.37
N LEU A 468 -3.02 5.17 -27.01
CA LEU A 468 -4.35 5.77 -27.17
C LEU A 468 -5.27 4.99 -28.13
N LYS A 469 -4.72 4.11 -28.96
CA LYS A 469 -5.50 3.28 -29.89
C LYS A 469 -5.75 1.86 -29.40
N ASN A 470 -5.19 1.49 -28.24
CA ASN A 470 -5.26 0.12 -27.74
C ASN A 470 -5.46 0.10 -26.21
N VAL A 471 -6.64 -0.30 -25.79
CA VAL A 471 -7.00 -0.42 -24.36
C VAL A 471 -6.19 -1.46 -23.59
N LYS A 472 -5.45 -2.35 -24.29
CA LYS A 472 -4.63 -3.40 -23.68
C LYS A 472 -3.13 -3.09 -23.71
N ALA A 473 -2.70 -2.05 -24.43
CA ALA A 473 -1.30 -1.71 -24.54
C ALA A 473 -0.80 -1.06 -23.25
N GLU A 474 0.04 -1.74 -22.50
CA GLU A 474 0.64 -1.23 -21.27
C GLU A 474 1.41 0.07 -21.56
N VAL A 475 1.15 1.11 -20.78
CA VAL A 475 1.70 2.46 -20.97
C VAL A 475 3.11 2.56 -20.38
N GLU A 476 3.26 2.28 -19.10
CA GLU A 476 4.57 2.22 -18.45
C GLU A 476 5.24 0.89 -18.73
N LEU A 477 6.47 0.90 -19.27
CA LEU A 477 7.16 -0.33 -19.68
C LEU A 477 8.00 -0.98 -18.57
N GLY A 478 8.21 -0.28 -17.45
CA GLY A 478 9.11 -0.71 -16.38
C GLY A 478 10.57 -0.40 -16.70
N PHE A 479 11.46 -0.69 -15.76
CA PHE A 479 12.90 -0.58 -15.97
C PHE A 479 13.45 -1.81 -16.70
N ASP A 480 14.43 -1.59 -17.55
CA ASP A 480 15.32 -2.66 -17.97
C ASP A 480 16.31 -3.04 -16.85
N VAL A 481 17.05 -4.11 -17.02
CA VAL A 481 18.00 -4.64 -16.03
C VAL A 481 19.07 -3.60 -15.65
N ALA A 482 19.60 -2.88 -16.62
CA ALA A 482 20.66 -1.89 -16.40
C ALA A 482 20.15 -0.68 -15.63
N THR A 483 18.98 -0.16 -15.97
CA THR A 483 18.35 0.96 -15.27
C THR A 483 17.89 0.52 -13.87
N ALA A 484 17.36 -0.69 -13.73
CA ALA A 484 16.98 -1.26 -12.44
C ALA A 484 18.16 -1.39 -11.50
N TRP A 485 19.31 -1.84 -12.00
CA TRP A 485 20.54 -1.91 -11.22
C TRP A 485 20.95 -0.52 -10.71
N LYS A 486 21.00 0.49 -11.60
CA LYS A 486 21.35 1.86 -11.24
C LYS A 486 20.38 2.45 -10.20
N GLU A 487 19.07 2.27 -10.38
CA GLU A 487 18.08 2.76 -9.42
C GLU A 487 18.19 2.03 -8.06
N ALA A 488 18.53 0.73 -8.05
CA ALA A 488 18.76 -0.03 -6.84
C ALA A 488 19.97 0.49 -6.04
N GLN A 489 21.02 0.99 -6.72
CA GLN A 489 22.18 1.61 -6.06
C GLN A 489 21.85 2.92 -5.34
N ARG A 490 20.69 3.52 -5.56
CA ARG A 490 20.26 4.71 -4.83
C ARG A 490 19.73 4.40 -3.42
N CYS A 491 19.50 3.12 -3.09
CA CYS A 491 19.01 2.71 -1.78
C CYS A 491 20.09 2.92 -0.70
N LEU A 492 19.71 3.59 0.41
CA LEU A 492 20.60 3.87 1.53
C LEU A 492 20.76 2.69 2.50
N ASN A 493 20.15 1.53 2.23
CA ASN A 493 20.18 0.37 3.13
C ASN A 493 19.82 0.70 4.58
N CYS A 494 18.72 1.42 4.80
CA CYS A 494 18.31 1.89 6.12
C CYS A 494 18.05 0.77 7.15
N ASP A 495 17.99 -0.48 6.73
CA ASP A 495 17.95 -1.66 7.59
C ASP A 495 19.33 -2.10 8.12
N VAL A 496 20.41 -1.51 7.61
CA VAL A 496 21.75 -1.63 8.20
C VAL A 496 21.96 -0.46 9.15
N GLN A 497 22.07 -0.75 10.44
CA GLN A 497 22.02 0.23 11.52
C GLN A 497 23.34 0.30 12.26
N THR A 498 23.68 1.47 12.77
CA THR A 498 24.82 1.63 13.67
C THR A 498 24.40 1.33 15.10
N VAL A 499 24.93 0.27 15.67
CA VAL A 499 24.65 -0.19 17.05
C VAL A 499 25.85 0.10 17.94
N PHE A 500 25.58 0.67 19.12
CA PHE A 500 26.61 1.09 20.08
C PHE A 500 26.79 0.07 21.21
N THR A 501 28.05 -0.22 21.55
CA THR A 501 28.43 -1.10 22.66
C THR A 501 29.20 -0.32 23.72
N ASP A 502 28.50 0.00 24.82
CA ASP A 502 28.98 0.87 25.92
C ASP A 502 30.38 0.47 26.45
N ARG A 503 30.57 -0.82 26.73
CA ARG A 503 31.80 -1.38 27.32
C ARG A 503 33.04 -1.17 26.46
N LEU A 504 32.90 -0.95 25.17
CA LEU A 504 34.00 -0.75 24.22
C LEU A 504 34.34 0.73 24.04
N CYS A 505 33.47 1.63 24.49
CA CYS A 505 33.65 3.07 24.32
C CYS A 505 34.76 3.59 25.24
N ILE A 506 35.65 4.38 24.66
CA ILE A 506 36.73 5.09 25.39
C ILE A 506 36.47 6.60 25.50
N GLU A 507 35.28 7.04 25.08
CA GLU A 507 34.77 8.43 25.18
C GLU A 507 35.71 9.45 24.47
N CYS A 508 36.24 9.09 23.31
CA CYS A 508 37.13 9.93 22.51
C CYS A 508 36.41 10.95 21.60
N ASP A 509 35.10 10.92 21.56
CA ASP A 509 34.17 11.78 20.82
C ASP A 509 34.39 11.80 19.28
N ALA A 510 35.29 10.96 18.74
CA ALA A 510 35.60 10.89 17.31
C ALA A 510 34.40 10.57 16.41
N CYS A 511 33.36 9.88 16.93
CA CYS A 511 32.13 9.61 16.22
C CYS A 511 31.20 10.85 16.17
N VAL A 512 31.33 11.78 17.10
CA VAL A 512 30.63 13.07 17.07
C VAL A 512 31.22 13.94 15.98
N ASP A 513 32.57 14.07 15.96
CA ASP A 513 33.27 14.93 15.01
C ASP A 513 33.08 14.50 13.55
N ILE A 514 32.95 13.20 13.28
CA ILE A 514 32.83 12.66 11.93
C ILE A 514 31.37 12.63 11.42
N CYS A 515 30.39 12.81 12.31
CA CYS A 515 28.99 12.66 11.93
C CYS A 515 28.53 13.79 11.00
N PRO A 516 28.19 13.52 9.72
CA PRO A 516 27.80 14.57 8.78
C PRO A 516 26.41 15.15 9.09
N MET A 517 25.67 14.51 10.00
CA MET A 517 24.32 14.90 10.39
C MET A 517 24.24 15.50 11.78
N ASP A 518 25.38 15.64 12.50
CA ASP A 518 25.44 16.17 13.87
C ASP A 518 24.43 15.52 14.83
N CYS A 519 24.10 14.26 14.60
CA CYS A 519 23.03 13.55 15.32
C CYS A 519 23.52 12.72 16.51
N ILE A 520 24.80 12.84 16.90
CA ILE A 520 25.42 12.11 18.02
C ILE A 520 26.03 13.11 19.00
N THR A 521 25.85 12.84 20.30
CA THR A 521 26.56 13.59 21.36
C THR A 521 26.82 12.69 22.57
N PHE A 522 27.71 13.14 23.49
CA PHE A 522 27.96 12.52 24.79
C PHE A 522 27.73 13.54 25.89
N THR A 523 26.79 13.25 26.81
CA THR A 523 26.40 14.18 27.87
C THR A 523 25.97 13.44 29.12
N GLY A 524 25.69 14.17 30.23
CA GLY A 524 25.02 13.59 31.39
C GLY A 524 23.63 13.09 31.03
N ASN A 525 23.19 11.99 31.65
CA ASN A 525 21.85 11.47 31.40
C ASN A 525 20.79 12.41 31.97
N ALA A 526 19.72 12.64 31.24
CA ALA A 526 18.61 13.52 31.59
C ALA A 526 17.28 13.04 30.99
N ASP A 527 16.24 13.85 31.03
CA ASP A 527 15.03 13.59 30.24
C ASP A 527 15.30 13.87 28.74
N GLU A 528 14.43 13.36 27.88
CA GLU A 528 14.61 13.44 26.44
C GLU A 528 14.69 14.88 25.91
N LYS A 529 13.89 15.78 26.47
CA LYS A 529 13.86 17.18 26.07
C LYS A 529 15.20 17.86 26.34
N GLU A 530 15.79 17.60 27.50
CA GLU A 530 17.11 18.13 27.86
C GLU A 530 18.20 17.50 27.00
N LEU A 531 18.17 16.18 26.78
CA LEU A 531 19.15 15.49 25.92
C LEU A 531 19.13 16.02 24.48
N ARG A 532 17.95 16.35 23.95
CA ARG A 532 17.84 16.95 22.61
C ARG A 532 18.49 18.33 22.50
N ASN A 533 18.58 19.10 23.58
CA ASN A 533 19.28 20.38 23.59
C ASN A 533 20.79 20.25 23.43
N HIS A 534 21.35 19.07 23.67
CA HIS A 534 22.78 18.79 23.48
C HIS A 534 23.12 18.28 22.07
N LEU A 535 22.11 18.02 21.21
CA LEU A 535 22.30 17.68 19.80
C LEU A 535 22.35 18.94 18.94
N ASN A 536 23.29 18.98 18.00
CA ASN A 536 23.42 20.13 17.08
C ASN A 536 22.41 20.08 15.93
N ALA A 537 21.95 18.89 15.58
CA ALA A 537 20.93 18.71 14.53
C ALA A 537 19.51 18.93 15.08
N PRO A 538 18.67 19.69 14.36
CA PRO A 538 17.28 19.84 14.73
C PRO A 538 16.52 18.52 14.54
N ALA A 539 15.68 18.16 15.53
CA ALA A 539 14.82 16.98 15.42
C ALA A 539 13.84 17.12 14.24
N LYS A 540 13.72 16.05 13.45
CA LYS A 540 12.75 15.96 12.34
C LYS A 540 11.43 15.34 12.79
N ASN A 541 11.49 14.40 13.75
CA ASN A 541 10.33 13.68 14.26
C ASN A 541 10.45 13.46 15.77
N LEU A 542 9.68 14.20 16.55
CA LEU A 542 9.66 14.10 18.02
C LEU A 542 8.93 12.85 18.53
N THR A 543 8.27 12.07 17.68
CA THR A 543 7.64 10.80 18.07
C THR A 543 8.60 9.61 18.00
N GLN A 544 9.84 9.81 17.50
CA GLN A 544 10.93 8.86 17.59
C GLN A 544 11.77 9.20 18.82
N ASP A 545 11.87 8.26 19.76
CA ASP A 545 12.71 8.40 20.93
C ASP A 545 14.20 8.47 20.56
N LEU A 546 14.99 9.16 21.37
CA LEU A 546 16.44 9.17 21.21
C LEU A 546 17.04 7.78 21.51
N TYR A 547 18.07 7.42 20.78
CA TYR A 547 18.93 6.29 21.13
C TYR A 547 19.89 6.74 22.24
N VAL A 548 19.78 6.13 23.42
CA VAL A 548 20.62 6.45 24.59
C VAL A 548 21.34 5.20 25.04
N SER A 549 22.64 5.31 25.30
CA SER A 549 23.44 4.21 25.84
C SER A 549 23.25 4.03 27.35
N GLY A 550 23.79 2.96 27.90
CA GLY A 550 24.06 2.85 29.32
C GLY A 550 25.14 3.86 29.78
N PRO A 551 25.32 4.03 31.10
CA PRO A 551 26.34 4.92 31.63
C PRO A 551 27.76 4.47 31.22
N LEU A 552 28.53 5.40 30.69
CA LEU A 552 29.94 5.20 30.34
C LEU A 552 30.86 5.38 31.57
N LYS A 553 32.18 5.20 31.39
CA LYS A 553 33.15 5.26 32.50
C LYS A 553 33.19 6.60 33.23
N THR A 554 32.91 7.72 32.52
CA THR A 554 32.84 9.06 33.12
C THR A 554 31.46 9.41 33.67
N GLY A 555 30.47 8.54 33.51
CA GLY A 555 29.06 8.80 33.85
C GLY A 555 28.27 9.49 32.74
N ARG A 556 28.91 9.84 31.60
CA ARG A 556 28.21 10.30 30.42
C ARG A 556 27.40 9.16 29.76
N VAL A 557 26.44 9.51 28.93
CA VAL A 557 25.75 8.59 28.03
C VAL A 557 25.94 9.05 26.58
N MET A 558 25.99 8.10 25.66
CA MET A 558 25.88 8.38 24.23
C MET A 558 24.42 8.65 23.90
N VAL A 559 24.15 9.73 23.20
CA VAL A 559 22.83 10.14 22.72
C VAL A 559 22.87 10.29 21.21
N LYS A 560 21.93 9.67 20.50
CA LYS A 560 21.82 9.73 19.06
C LYS A 560 20.37 9.93 18.62
N ASP A 561 20.13 10.83 17.68
CA ASP A 561 18.83 10.96 17.02
C ASP A 561 18.78 10.05 15.79
N GLU A 562 18.05 8.93 15.91
CA GLU A 562 17.91 7.95 14.83
C GLU A 562 17.11 8.47 13.63
N ASP A 563 16.17 9.40 13.84
CA ASP A 563 15.39 9.95 12.73
C ASP A 563 16.23 10.89 11.86
N VAL A 564 17.22 11.54 12.42
CA VAL A 564 18.19 12.39 11.70
C VAL A 564 19.30 11.57 11.06
N CYS A 565 19.71 10.47 11.66
CA CYS A 565 20.79 9.59 11.20
C CYS A 565 20.52 9.03 9.80
N LEU A 566 21.52 9.03 8.92
CA LEU A 566 21.46 8.44 7.57
C LEU A 566 22.00 7.01 7.50
N HIS A 567 22.42 6.43 8.61
CA HIS A 567 23.07 5.11 8.69
C HIS A 567 24.30 4.95 7.77
N CYS A 568 25.03 6.03 7.54
CA CYS A 568 26.20 6.04 6.64
C CYS A 568 27.40 5.25 7.15
N GLY A 569 27.42 4.85 8.44
CA GLY A 569 28.50 4.04 9.03
C GLY A 569 29.77 4.80 9.41
N LEU A 570 29.93 6.08 9.10
CA LEU A 570 31.16 6.83 9.38
C LEU A 570 31.56 6.82 10.86
N CYS A 571 30.58 6.84 11.78
CA CYS A 571 30.83 6.71 13.21
C CYS A 571 31.46 5.33 13.56
N ALA A 572 31.06 4.27 12.86
CA ALA A 572 31.62 2.94 13.03
C ALA A 572 33.03 2.84 12.43
N GLU A 573 33.23 3.37 11.24
CA GLU A 573 34.57 3.41 10.59
C GLU A 573 35.58 4.22 11.40
N ARG A 574 35.14 5.33 11.98
CA ARG A 574 36.02 6.21 12.77
C ARG A 574 36.30 5.68 14.18
N CYS A 575 35.48 4.78 14.71
CA CYS A 575 35.59 4.30 16.08
C CYS A 575 36.86 3.42 16.29
N PRO A 576 37.83 3.86 17.09
CA PRO A 576 39.10 3.13 17.22
C PRO A 576 38.98 1.81 18.00
N THR A 577 37.90 1.64 18.77
CA THR A 577 37.68 0.47 19.64
C THR A 577 36.58 -0.44 19.15
N GLY A 578 35.89 -0.08 18.03
CA GLY A 578 34.75 -0.82 17.54
C GLY A 578 33.52 -0.77 18.47
N ALA A 579 33.39 0.31 19.25
CA ALA A 579 32.20 0.54 20.06
C ALA A 579 30.93 0.72 19.19
N TRP A 580 31.08 1.26 18.00
CA TRP A 580 30.06 1.24 16.96
C TRP A 580 30.25 0.05 16.02
N ASP A 581 29.15 -0.61 15.70
CA ASP A 581 29.07 -1.71 14.74
C ASP A 581 27.96 -1.46 13.74
N MET A 582 28.12 -1.95 12.51
CA MET A 582 27.07 -1.93 11.48
C MET A 582 26.32 -3.26 11.55
N GLN A 583 25.03 -3.20 11.89
CA GLN A 583 24.21 -4.40 12.06
C GLN A 583 22.97 -4.34 11.19
N LYS A 584 22.74 -5.40 10.42
CA LYS A 584 21.53 -5.57 9.62
C LYS A 584 20.35 -5.90 10.53
N PHE A 585 19.32 -5.08 10.47
CA PHE A 585 18.07 -5.25 11.18
C PHE A 585 17.13 -6.14 10.37
N LEU A 586 16.79 -7.29 10.91
CA LEU A 586 15.82 -8.21 10.33
C LEU A 586 14.57 -8.22 11.21
N LEU A 587 13.47 -7.77 10.62
CA LEU A 587 12.15 -7.78 11.24
C LEU A 587 11.35 -8.98 10.73
N GLU A 588 11.00 -9.87 11.62
CA GLU A 588 10.16 -11.05 11.32
C GLU A 588 8.72 -10.76 11.76
N MET A 589 7.86 -10.44 10.80
CA MET A 589 6.44 -10.23 11.06
C MET A 589 5.76 -11.55 11.45
N THR A 590 4.81 -11.46 12.38
CA THR A 590 4.05 -12.62 12.81
C THR A 590 2.99 -12.98 11.78
N ASN A 591 3.12 -14.16 11.17
CA ASN A 591 2.15 -14.73 10.25
C ASN A 591 1.29 -15.80 10.94
N ALA A 592 0.13 -16.14 10.33
CA ALA A 592 -0.67 -17.27 10.76
C ALA A 592 0.16 -18.57 10.74
N GLY A 593 -0.05 -19.44 11.72
CA GLY A 593 0.65 -20.72 11.81
C GLY A 593 1.27 -21.02 13.18
N PRO A 594 2.11 -22.07 13.26
CA PRO A 594 2.68 -22.55 14.53
C PRO A 594 3.44 -21.46 15.32
N GLY A 595 4.16 -20.58 14.65
CA GLY A 595 4.91 -19.48 15.27
C GLY A 595 4.01 -18.50 16.04
N CYS A 596 2.82 -18.22 15.50
CA CYS A 596 1.82 -17.38 16.15
C CYS A 596 1.12 -18.09 17.33
N ARG A 597 1.03 -19.41 17.29
CA ARG A 597 0.32 -20.27 18.26
C ARG A 597 1.20 -20.69 19.45
N SER A 598 2.52 -20.56 19.38
CA SER A 598 3.47 -21.20 20.31
C SER A 598 3.58 -20.58 21.70
N HIS A 599 2.83 -19.56 22.06
CA HIS A 599 2.92 -18.93 23.38
C HIS A 599 2.43 -19.78 24.56
N ARG A 600 1.57 -20.78 24.34
CA ARG A 600 1.13 -21.67 25.42
C ARG A 600 2.17 -22.68 25.89
N GLN A 601 3.09 -23.11 25.01
CA GLN A 601 4.10 -24.12 25.39
C GLN A 601 5.26 -23.53 26.22
N LYS A 602 5.52 -22.22 26.14
CA LYS A 602 6.58 -21.57 26.93
C LYS A 602 6.15 -21.18 28.36
N LYS A 603 4.84 -21.16 28.68
CA LYS A 603 4.34 -20.94 30.06
C LYS A 603 4.15 -22.23 30.85
N ALA A 604 4.28 -23.39 30.23
CA ALA A 604 4.13 -24.71 30.87
C ALA A 604 5.46 -25.46 31.06
N ALA A 605 6.58 -24.88 30.70
CA ALA A 605 7.95 -25.33 30.95
C ALA A 605 8.70 -24.30 31.78
#